data_6d640b9718309396ef21e6a36ed1b65e
#
_entry.id   6d640b9718309396ef21e6a36ed1b65e
#
_cell.length_a   1.000
_cell.length_b   1.000
_cell.length_c   1.000
_cell.angle_alpha   90.00
_cell.angle_beta   90.00
_cell.angle_gamma   90.00
#
_symmetry.space_group_name_H-M   'P 1'
#
loop_
_entity.id
_entity.type
_entity.pdbx_description
1 polymer ?
#
loop_
_entity_poly.entity_id
_entity_poly.type
_entity_poly.pdbx_seq_one_letter_code
_entity_poly.pdbx_strand_id
1 'polypeptide(L)'
;MRQRKTLIISAIIGVLAVVGILAIYFAFQNEKPEEPPLEQVLEEKLMAYETDLLDSLGSMETNADVTDYLLNWAKNKQIPAVKDRAGNVIYTVPAAEHVQDAQPSALLCSFDADSMDRYVNEIAFCLTAAKNVQNNGPLQIIFLAEEDGDKTGIQGLDMHMIPENAAVFCLGTANTDTISTVTGGFEHISISKELSQAEPEYNKAFRISLVNCPEISITSGRHVQLNPVKTLGGVLANLKSTSLLFELSDFQAGNELTVSPSSAAMTNVINDSDTAKFERKMKNSVEKVYEKYHEKYPELAYTYEEVDLPSSVFAEEDTENLVSLMYTLFNGIYHRDEEGTITAVTNIGTLSTNDSQLRIDISIISSDESMMQDISEEYETICGLCDVKFNVKERYPVYDGSTNPQTAELFLSYAEAYWNFTGGDTVPSANTAVLTNCTFLQQKNEQLPILFCSISEENIQTLLGAFVTWADRGEPEK
;
A
#
# COMPACT_ATOMS: atom_id res chain seq x y z
N MET A 1 -79.47 48.20 -10.72
CA MET A 1 -78.28 47.96 -11.65
C MET A 1 -76.96 47.98 -10.97
N ARG A 2 -76.69 48.78 -9.97
CA ARG A 2 -75.38 48.90 -9.29
C ARG A 2 -74.93 47.61 -8.55
N GLN A 3 -75.84 46.95 -7.81
CA GLN A 3 -75.51 45.74 -7.05
C GLN A 3 -75.17 44.52 -7.92
N ARG A 4 -75.72 44.35 -9.10
CA ARG A 4 -75.36 43.25 -10.01
C ARG A 4 -73.97 43.41 -10.64
N LYS A 5 -73.51 44.65 -10.88
CA LYS A 5 -72.18 44.91 -11.40
C LYS A 5 -71.11 44.59 -10.36
N THR A 6 -71.33 44.89 -9.08
CA THR A 6 -70.42 44.60 -8.00
C THR A 6 -70.28 43.08 -7.78
N LEU A 7 -71.34 42.30 -7.85
CA LEU A 7 -71.33 40.87 -7.75
C LEU A 7 -70.55 40.17 -8.89
N ILE A 8 -70.70 40.71 -10.12
CA ILE A 8 -69.97 40.17 -11.28
C ILE A 8 -68.46 40.47 -11.19
N ILE A 9 -68.08 41.66 -10.72
CA ILE A 9 -66.70 42.04 -10.53
C ILE A 9 -66.05 41.21 -9.43
N SER A 10 -66.72 40.95 -8.29
CA SER A 10 -66.24 40.09 -7.23
C SER A 10 -66.10 38.64 -7.68
N ALA A 11 -66.98 38.11 -8.51
CA ALA A 11 -66.87 36.76 -9.08
C ALA A 11 -65.67 36.63 -10.04
N ILE A 12 -65.43 37.65 -10.89
CA ILE A 12 -64.28 37.69 -11.81
C ILE A 12 -62.93 37.71 -11.03
N ILE A 13 -62.83 38.54 -9.96
CA ILE A 13 -61.68 38.64 -9.12
C ILE A 13 -61.44 37.28 -8.41
N GLY A 14 -62.49 36.62 -7.92
CA GLY A 14 -62.37 35.27 -7.30
C GLY A 14 -61.87 34.20 -8.27
N VAL A 15 -62.36 34.20 -9.52
CA VAL A 15 -61.90 33.27 -10.55
C VAL A 15 -60.44 33.55 -10.93
N LEU A 16 -60.06 34.82 -11.09
CA LEU A 16 -58.67 35.19 -11.38
C LEU A 16 -57.70 34.81 -10.23
N ALA A 17 -58.12 34.93 -8.97
CA ALA A 17 -57.34 34.51 -7.83
C ALA A 17 -57.19 33.00 -7.80
N VAL A 18 -58.22 32.21 -8.09
CA VAL A 18 -58.15 30.74 -8.16
C VAL A 18 -57.30 30.29 -9.35
N VAL A 19 -57.38 30.91 -10.50
CA VAL A 19 -56.53 30.64 -11.66
C VAL A 19 -55.06 30.99 -11.35
N GLY A 20 -54.82 32.11 -10.66
CA GLY A 20 -53.47 32.49 -10.21
C GLY A 20 -52.86 31.49 -9.22
N ILE A 21 -53.64 31.01 -8.23
CA ILE A 21 -53.21 29.98 -7.27
C ILE A 21 -52.94 28.66 -7.96
N LEU A 22 -53.79 28.23 -8.91
CA LEU A 22 -53.59 27.04 -9.71
C LEU A 22 -52.35 27.15 -10.60
N ALA A 23 -52.11 28.30 -11.24
CA ALA A 23 -50.93 28.54 -12.05
C ALA A 23 -49.65 28.48 -11.23
N ILE A 24 -49.64 29.05 -10.02
CA ILE A 24 -48.52 28.97 -9.06
C ILE A 24 -48.37 27.53 -8.60
N TYR A 25 -49.43 26.82 -8.26
CA TYR A 25 -49.36 25.40 -7.84
C TYR A 25 -48.82 24.49 -8.96
N PHE A 26 -49.24 24.71 -10.22
CA PHE A 26 -48.69 23.95 -11.35
C PHE A 26 -47.26 24.38 -11.72
N ALA A 27 -46.85 25.62 -11.48
CA ALA A 27 -45.47 26.04 -11.64
C ALA A 27 -44.55 25.36 -10.62
N PHE A 28 -44.96 25.29 -9.35
CA PHE A 28 -44.22 24.56 -8.30
C PHE A 28 -44.26 23.02 -8.47
N GLN A 29 -45.30 22.45 -9.09
CA GLN A 29 -45.33 21.01 -9.41
C GLN A 29 -44.49 20.64 -10.63
N ASN A 30 -44.15 21.58 -11.50
CA ASN A 30 -43.32 21.35 -12.70
C ASN A 30 -41.84 21.70 -12.51
N GLU A 31 -41.42 22.23 -11.37
CA GLU A 31 -40.02 22.19 -11.01
C GLU A 31 -39.67 20.73 -10.66
N LYS A 32 -39.07 20.01 -11.64
CA LYS A 32 -38.37 18.78 -11.33
C LYS A 32 -37.37 19.16 -10.22
N PRO A 33 -37.33 18.41 -9.11
CA PRO A 33 -36.24 18.61 -8.14
C PRO A 33 -34.93 18.61 -8.92
N GLU A 34 -34.11 19.66 -8.75
CA GLU A 34 -32.75 19.65 -9.32
C GLU A 34 -32.09 18.38 -8.87
N GLU A 35 -31.60 17.59 -9.82
CA GLU A 35 -30.81 16.41 -9.50
C GLU A 35 -29.60 16.88 -8.68
N PRO A 36 -29.28 16.23 -7.54
CA PRO A 36 -28.16 16.64 -6.75
C PRO A 36 -26.87 16.58 -7.59
N PRO A 37 -25.91 17.48 -7.34
CA PRO A 37 -24.62 17.44 -8.04
C PRO A 37 -23.98 16.06 -7.97
N LEU A 38 -23.30 15.64 -9.05
CA LEU A 38 -22.63 14.34 -9.13
C LEU A 38 -21.73 14.08 -7.90
N GLU A 39 -20.99 15.11 -7.49
CA GLU A 39 -20.11 15.06 -6.32
C GLU A 39 -20.86 14.62 -5.06
N GLN A 40 -22.00 15.22 -4.75
CA GLN A 40 -22.82 14.87 -3.60
C GLN A 40 -23.37 13.44 -3.69
N VAL A 41 -23.80 13.02 -4.88
CA VAL A 41 -24.32 11.65 -5.09
C VAL A 41 -23.21 10.62 -4.85
N LEU A 42 -22.00 10.87 -5.36
CA LEU A 42 -20.87 9.98 -5.19
C LEU A 42 -20.42 9.92 -3.73
N GLU A 43 -20.34 11.06 -3.03
CA GLU A 43 -19.99 11.13 -1.61
C GLU A 43 -20.96 10.31 -0.75
N GLU A 44 -22.29 10.53 -0.91
CA GLU A 44 -23.31 9.80 -0.15
C GLU A 44 -23.22 8.27 -0.38
N LYS A 45 -22.93 7.84 -1.62
CA LYS A 45 -22.83 6.42 -1.96
C LYS A 45 -21.52 5.80 -1.47
N LEU A 46 -20.42 6.51 -1.60
CA LEU A 46 -19.11 6.08 -1.10
C LEU A 46 -19.17 5.84 0.41
N MET A 47 -19.61 6.84 1.18
CA MET A 47 -19.78 6.74 2.64
C MET A 47 -20.71 5.60 3.05
N ALA A 48 -21.80 5.38 2.30
CA ALA A 48 -22.73 4.30 2.59
C ALA A 48 -22.09 2.92 2.38
N TYR A 49 -21.27 2.74 1.34
CA TYR A 49 -20.58 1.47 1.09
C TYR A 49 -19.39 1.26 2.01
N GLU A 50 -18.65 2.29 2.36
CA GLU A 50 -17.61 2.23 3.41
C GLU A 50 -18.20 1.80 4.75
N THR A 51 -19.31 2.40 5.16
CA THR A 51 -20.02 2.03 6.40
C THR A 51 -20.48 0.58 6.37
N ASP A 52 -21.10 0.12 5.28
CA ASP A 52 -21.58 -1.27 5.12
C ASP A 52 -20.43 -2.28 5.17
N LEU A 53 -19.28 -1.95 4.55
CA LEU A 53 -18.06 -2.76 4.61
C LEU A 53 -17.51 -2.83 6.04
N LEU A 54 -17.35 -1.69 6.71
CA LEU A 54 -16.84 -1.62 8.09
C LEU A 54 -17.74 -2.39 9.07
N ASP A 55 -19.07 -2.26 8.93
CA ASP A 55 -20.04 -3.00 9.75
C ASP A 55 -19.99 -4.51 9.48
N SER A 56 -19.53 -4.92 8.30
CA SER A 56 -19.44 -6.32 7.88
C SER A 56 -18.10 -6.99 8.21
N LEU A 57 -17.05 -6.23 8.60
CA LEU A 57 -15.70 -6.77 8.86
C LEU A 57 -15.71 -7.96 9.83
N GLY A 58 -16.50 -7.91 10.89
CA GLY A 58 -16.61 -8.98 11.88
C GLY A 58 -17.17 -10.31 11.34
N SER A 59 -17.69 -10.34 10.10
CA SER A 59 -18.17 -11.54 9.40
C SER A 59 -17.29 -11.95 8.21
N MET A 60 -16.17 -11.26 7.99
CA MET A 60 -15.20 -11.49 6.90
C MET A 60 -13.91 -12.09 7.47
N GLU A 61 -13.99 -13.29 8.05
CA GLU A 61 -12.86 -13.96 8.68
C GLU A 61 -11.90 -14.63 7.67
N THR A 62 -12.39 -14.88 6.44
CA THR A 62 -11.62 -15.53 5.38
C THR A 62 -11.85 -14.84 4.04
N ASN A 63 -10.92 -15.00 3.09
CA ASN A 63 -11.10 -14.52 1.72
C ASN A 63 -12.35 -15.11 1.04
N ALA A 64 -12.81 -16.29 1.45
CA ALA A 64 -14.08 -16.86 0.98
C ALA A 64 -15.27 -16.02 1.46
N ASP A 65 -15.26 -15.53 2.69
CA ASP A 65 -16.35 -14.70 3.24
C ASP A 65 -16.40 -13.34 2.52
N VAL A 66 -15.24 -12.72 2.25
CA VAL A 66 -15.16 -11.48 1.44
C VAL A 66 -15.68 -11.72 0.03
N THR A 67 -15.28 -12.83 -0.61
CA THR A 67 -15.77 -13.23 -1.93
C THR A 67 -17.30 -13.37 -1.94
N ASP A 68 -17.87 -14.05 -0.95
CA ASP A 68 -19.31 -14.26 -0.84
C ASP A 68 -20.06 -12.94 -0.59
N TYR A 69 -19.49 -12.02 0.21
CA TYR A 69 -20.02 -10.67 0.38
C TYR A 69 -20.08 -9.94 -0.97
N LEU A 70 -18.96 -9.89 -1.72
CA LEU A 70 -18.90 -9.20 -3.01
C LEU A 70 -19.87 -9.80 -4.03
N LEU A 71 -19.96 -11.12 -4.13
CA LEU A 71 -20.91 -11.79 -5.03
C LEU A 71 -22.37 -11.52 -4.65
N ASN A 72 -22.71 -11.52 -3.35
CA ASN A 72 -24.04 -11.19 -2.86
C ASN A 72 -24.39 -9.73 -3.10
N TRP A 73 -23.43 -8.80 -2.89
CA TRP A 73 -23.60 -7.39 -3.20
C TRP A 73 -23.93 -7.18 -4.69
N ALA A 74 -23.15 -7.78 -5.60
CA ALA A 74 -23.38 -7.70 -7.04
C ALA A 74 -24.76 -8.24 -7.43
N LYS A 75 -25.15 -9.39 -6.87
CA LYS A 75 -26.49 -9.98 -7.09
C LYS A 75 -27.61 -9.05 -6.64
N ASN A 76 -27.49 -8.43 -5.47
CA ASN A 76 -28.48 -7.48 -4.95
C ASN A 76 -28.58 -6.21 -5.80
N LYS A 77 -27.47 -5.81 -6.43
CA LYS A 77 -27.41 -4.65 -7.34
C LYS A 77 -27.66 -5.00 -8.81
N GLN A 78 -27.94 -6.28 -9.12
CA GLN A 78 -28.18 -6.79 -10.48
C GLN A 78 -26.99 -6.57 -11.43
N ILE A 79 -25.78 -6.71 -10.92
CA ILE A 79 -24.53 -6.66 -11.69
C ILE A 79 -24.08 -8.10 -11.96
N PRO A 80 -23.84 -8.51 -13.21
CA PRO A 80 -23.23 -9.79 -13.51
C PRO A 80 -21.87 -9.93 -12.83
N ALA A 81 -21.66 -11.01 -12.08
CA ALA A 81 -20.44 -11.27 -11.35
C ALA A 81 -20.06 -12.74 -11.41
N VAL A 82 -18.76 -13.00 -11.47
CA VAL A 82 -18.18 -14.35 -11.46
C VAL A 82 -17.00 -14.41 -10.50
N LYS A 83 -16.74 -15.62 -9.99
CA LYS A 83 -15.51 -15.93 -9.25
C LYS A 83 -14.59 -16.75 -10.15
N ASP A 84 -13.31 -16.39 -10.23
CA ASP A 84 -12.31 -17.19 -10.91
C ASP A 84 -11.70 -18.28 -10.02
N ARG A 85 -10.71 -19.03 -10.55
CA ARG A 85 -10.04 -20.11 -9.82
C ARG A 85 -9.10 -19.64 -8.72
N ALA A 86 -8.60 -18.42 -8.84
CA ALA A 86 -7.72 -17.79 -7.85
C ALA A 86 -8.51 -17.16 -6.69
N GLY A 87 -9.83 -17.17 -6.75
CA GLY A 87 -10.67 -16.54 -5.73
C GLY A 87 -11.06 -15.10 -6.05
N ASN A 88 -10.57 -14.54 -7.16
CA ASN A 88 -10.89 -13.19 -7.58
C ASN A 88 -12.37 -13.06 -7.93
N VAL A 89 -12.95 -11.89 -7.68
CA VAL A 89 -14.33 -11.58 -8.05
C VAL A 89 -14.32 -10.55 -9.18
N ILE A 90 -15.02 -10.86 -10.25
CA ILE A 90 -15.08 -10.04 -11.46
C ILE A 90 -16.51 -9.58 -11.70
N TYR A 91 -16.75 -8.26 -11.70
CA TYR A 91 -18.02 -7.67 -12.12
C TYR A 91 -17.94 -7.23 -13.57
N THR A 92 -19.02 -7.45 -14.30
CA THR A 92 -19.18 -6.93 -15.66
C THR A 92 -20.26 -5.84 -15.65
N VAL A 93 -19.84 -4.59 -15.78
CA VAL A 93 -20.74 -3.46 -15.95
C VAL A 93 -20.96 -3.27 -17.45
N PRO A 94 -22.18 -3.51 -17.96
CA PRO A 94 -22.43 -3.44 -19.39
C PRO A 94 -22.29 -2.01 -19.90
N ALA A 95 -21.84 -1.89 -21.15
CA ALA A 95 -21.81 -0.59 -21.83
C ALA A 95 -23.21 -0.05 -22.06
N ALA A 96 -23.36 1.23 -22.10
CA ALA A 96 -24.59 1.89 -22.59
C ALA A 96 -24.79 1.57 -24.08
N GLU A 97 -26.05 1.48 -24.53
CA GLU A 97 -26.39 1.00 -25.88
C GLU A 97 -25.67 1.74 -27.02
N HIS A 98 -25.41 3.05 -26.85
CA HIS A 98 -24.81 3.88 -27.88
C HIS A 98 -23.27 3.90 -27.87
N VAL A 99 -22.62 3.26 -26.88
CA VAL A 99 -21.15 3.25 -26.71
C VAL A 99 -20.60 1.83 -26.51
N GLN A 100 -21.26 0.82 -27.03
CA GLN A 100 -20.86 -0.58 -26.93
C GLN A 100 -19.48 -0.86 -27.56
N ASP A 101 -19.11 -0.12 -28.61
CA ASP A 101 -17.85 -0.23 -29.30
C ASP A 101 -16.76 0.72 -28.74
N ALA A 102 -17.05 1.45 -27.65
CA ALA A 102 -16.04 2.29 -27.00
C ALA A 102 -14.92 1.45 -26.41
N GLN A 103 -13.74 2.07 -26.22
CA GLN A 103 -12.62 1.42 -25.57
C GLN A 103 -13.07 0.84 -24.21
N PRO A 104 -12.85 -0.46 -23.97
CA PRO A 104 -13.17 -1.06 -22.69
C PRO A 104 -12.26 -0.53 -21.59
N SER A 105 -12.71 -0.64 -20.36
CA SER A 105 -11.95 -0.28 -19.16
C SER A 105 -11.95 -1.41 -18.13
N ALA A 106 -10.92 -1.43 -17.29
CA ALA A 106 -10.83 -2.32 -16.16
C ALA A 106 -10.38 -1.55 -14.92
N LEU A 107 -11.06 -1.78 -13.80
CA LEU A 107 -10.75 -1.21 -12.50
C LEU A 107 -10.38 -2.35 -11.56
N LEU A 108 -9.19 -2.31 -10.96
CA LEU A 108 -8.66 -3.38 -10.12
C LEU A 108 -8.37 -2.87 -8.73
N CYS A 109 -8.78 -3.61 -7.72
CA CYS A 109 -8.31 -3.46 -6.33
C CYS A 109 -8.07 -4.84 -5.72
N SER A 110 -7.28 -4.88 -4.64
CA SER A 110 -7.03 -6.11 -3.89
C SER A 110 -7.94 -6.20 -2.67
N PHE A 111 -8.05 -7.40 -2.09
CA PHE A 111 -8.57 -7.64 -0.75
C PHE A 111 -7.82 -8.80 -0.09
N ASP A 112 -7.74 -8.74 1.24
CA ASP A 112 -7.19 -9.77 2.10
C ASP A 112 -7.98 -9.73 3.42
N ALA A 113 -8.58 -10.86 3.79
CA ALA A 113 -9.44 -10.93 4.98
C ALA A 113 -8.67 -10.59 6.27
N ASP A 114 -7.40 -10.98 6.39
CA ASP A 114 -6.56 -10.74 7.57
C ASP A 114 -6.23 -9.24 7.78
N SER A 115 -6.36 -8.44 6.73
CA SER A 115 -6.10 -7.00 6.75
C SER A 115 -7.17 -6.19 6.01
N MET A 116 -8.42 -6.65 6.05
CA MET A 116 -9.53 -6.12 5.26
C MET A 116 -9.81 -4.63 5.49
N ASP A 117 -9.54 -4.13 6.69
CA ASP A 117 -9.63 -2.71 7.04
C ASP A 117 -8.79 -1.80 6.13
N ARG A 118 -7.70 -2.31 5.57
CA ARG A 118 -6.82 -1.57 4.65
C ARG A 118 -7.39 -1.41 3.24
N TYR A 119 -8.36 -2.24 2.86
CA TYR A 119 -8.92 -2.30 1.50
C TYR A 119 -10.33 -1.71 1.39
N VAL A 120 -10.90 -1.25 2.51
CA VAL A 120 -12.27 -0.71 2.55
C VAL A 120 -12.47 0.41 1.53
N ASN A 121 -11.54 1.34 1.47
CA ASN A 121 -11.62 2.50 0.57
C ASN A 121 -11.60 2.10 -0.91
N GLU A 122 -10.66 1.23 -1.31
CA GLU A 122 -10.55 0.76 -2.69
C GLU A 122 -11.77 -0.04 -3.13
N ILE A 123 -12.29 -0.90 -2.24
CA ILE A 123 -13.49 -1.67 -2.50
C ILE A 123 -14.71 -0.75 -2.59
N ALA A 124 -14.89 0.19 -1.66
CA ALA A 124 -15.99 1.16 -1.70
C ALA A 124 -15.95 2.03 -2.96
N PHE A 125 -14.76 2.44 -3.41
CA PHE A 125 -14.55 3.10 -4.70
C PHE A 125 -15.09 2.24 -5.84
N CYS A 126 -14.67 0.98 -5.93
CA CYS A 126 -15.10 0.03 -6.95
C CYS A 126 -16.61 -0.20 -6.95
N LEU A 127 -17.22 -0.38 -5.76
CA LEU A 127 -18.66 -0.58 -5.61
C LEU A 127 -19.44 0.67 -6.04
N THR A 128 -18.93 1.86 -5.70
CA THR A 128 -19.54 3.12 -6.08
C THR A 128 -19.43 3.35 -7.59
N ALA A 129 -18.27 3.11 -8.18
CA ALA A 129 -18.07 3.19 -9.62
C ALA A 129 -19.03 2.24 -10.37
N ALA A 130 -19.16 0.98 -9.92
CA ALA A 130 -20.03 -0.02 -10.54
C ALA A 130 -21.50 0.42 -10.70
N LYS A 131 -21.96 1.33 -9.85
CA LYS A 131 -23.37 1.78 -9.81
C LYS A 131 -23.61 3.18 -10.33
N ASN A 132 -22.56 3.99 -10.45
CA ASN A 132 -22.74 5.41 -10.77
C ASN A 132 -22.09 5.82 -12.10
N VAL A 133 -21.36 4.95 -12.80
CA VAL A 133 -20.97 5.19 -14.19
C VAL A 133 -22.22 5.21 -15.07
N GLN A 134 -22.30 6.21 -15.95
CA GLN A 134 -23.36 6.38 -16.92
C GLN A 134 -22.72 6.58 -18.30
N ASN A 135 -23.43 6.20 -19.36
CA ASN A 135 -22.91 6.29 -20.73
C ASN A 135 -21.50 5.68 -20.91
N ASN A 136 -21.15 4.70 -20.06
CA ASN A 136 -19.84 4.06 -20.06
C ASN A 136 -19.71 3.04 -21.22
N GLY A 137 -18.47 2.87 -21.71
CA GLY A 137 -18.07 1.71 -22.48
C GLY A 137 -18.08 0.42 -21.63
N PRO A 138 -17.69 -0.74 -22.18
CA PRO A 138 -17.58 -1.95 -21.40
C PRO A 138 -16.62 -1.76 -20.21
N LEU A 139 -17.07 -2.06 -18.98
CA LEU A 139 -16.24 -1.92 -17.77
C LEU A 139 -16.19 -3.25 -17.01
N GLN A 140 -14.98 -3.69 -16.70
CA GLN A 140 -14.73 -4.79 -15.76
C GLN A 140 -14.25 -4.22 -14.43
N ILE A 141 -14.77 -4.74 -13.31
CA ILE A 141 -14.25 -4.41 -11.98
C ILE A 141 -13.76 -5.72 -11.35
N ILE A 142 -12.50 -5.74 -10.98
CA ILE A 142 -11.80 -6.95 -10.55
C ILE A 142 -11.29 -6.77 -9.13
N PHE A 143 -11.81 -7.57 -8.21
CA PHE A 143 -11.35 -7.66 -6.84
C PHE A 143 -10.40 -8.85 -6.75
N LEU A 144 -9.14 -8.60 -6.43
CA LEU A 144 -8.06 -9.57 -6.39
C LEU A 144 -7.90 -10.13 -4.99
N ALA A 145 -8.06 -11.44 -4.82
CA ALA A 145 -7.88 -12.11 -3.55
C ALA A 145 -6.37 -12.29 -3.27
N GLU A 146 -5.85 -11.66 -2.24
CA GLU A 146 -4.47 -11.80 -1.77
C GLU A 146 -4.44 -12.62 -0.48
N GLU A 147 -3.32 -13.29 -0.19
CA GLU A 147 -3.08 -13.99 1.07
C GLU A 147 -1.76 -13.47 1.66
N ASP A 148 -1.77 -12.98 2.89
CA ASP A 148 -0.60 -12.45 3.59
C ASP A 148 0.20 -11.38 2.81
N GLY A 149 -0.50 -10.59 1.98
CA GLY A 149 0.13 -9.60 1.11
C GLY A 149 0.84 -10.15 -0.12
N ASP A 150 0.78 -11.48 -0.35
CA ASP A 150 1.21 -12.11 -1.57
C ASP A 150 0.34 -11.67 -2.74
N LYS A 151 0.93 -11.52 -3.93
CA LYS A 151 0.22 -11.12 -5.15
C LYS A 151 -0.46 -12.31 -5.86
N THR A 152 -1.00 -13.25 -5.09
CA THR A 152 -1.59 -14.50 -5.59
C THR A 152 -2.80 -14.28 -6.48
N GLY A 153 -3.66 -13.32 -6.13
CA GLY A 153 -4.84 -12.96 -6.93
C GLY A 153 -4.48 -12.50 -8.33
N ILE A 154 -3.58 -11.54 -8.46
CA ILE A 154 -3.16 -11.03 -9.77
C ILE A 154 -2.32 -12.05 -10.55
N GLN A 155 -1.49 -12.85 -9.88
CA GLN A 155 -0.73 -13.91 -10.52
C GLN A 155 -1.65 -15.00 -11.09
N GLY A 156 -2.71 -15.35 -10.38
CA GLY A 156 -3.72 -16.32 -10.79
C GLY A 156 -4.79 -15.80 -11.75
N LEU A 157 -4.86 -14.48 -11.98
CA LEU A 157 -5.89 -13.88 -12.84
C LEU A 157 -5.78 -14.37 -14.28
N ASP A 158 -6.89 -14.87 -14.83
CA ASP A 158 -7.01 -15.17 -16.26
C ASP A 158 -7.11 -13.83 -17.04
N MET A 159 -6.14 -13.55 -17.89
CA MET A 159 -6.10 -12.33 -18.68
C MET A 159 -7.27 -12.16 -19.67
N HIS A 160 -8.02 -13.22 -19.96
CA HIS A 160 -9.28 -13.09 -20.71
C HIS A 160 -10.37 -12.32 -19.96
N MET A 161 -10.22 -12.15 -18.66
CA MET A 161 -11.12 -11.32 -17.84
C MET A 161 -10.89 -9.81 -18.03
N ILE A 162 -9.72 -9.43 -18.57
CA ILE A 162 -9.43 -8.06 -18.97
C ILE A 162 -9.53 -8.00 -20.50
N PRO A 163 -10.44 -7.20 -21.07
CA PRO A 163 -10.55 -7.05 -22.53
C PRO A 163 -9.22 -6.59 -23.14
N GLU A 164 -8.93 -7.07 -24.35
CA GLU A 164 -7.77 -6.62 -25.14
C GLU A 164 -7.76 -5.11 -25.25
N ASN A 165 -7.00 -4.29 -25.22
CA ASN A 165 -7.04 -2.82 -25.31
C ASN A 165 -7.82 -2.10 -24.19
N ALA A 166 -8.09 -2.76 -23.07
CA ALA A 166 -8.74 -2.08 -21.95
C ALA A 166 -7.81 -1.02 -21.35
N ALA A 167 -8.38 0.15 -21.04
CA ALA A 167 -7.73 1.11 -20.16
C ALA A 167 -7.81 0.59 -18.71
N VAL A 168 -6.67 0.38 -18.08
CA VAL A 168 -6.60 -0.29 -16.77
C VAL A 168 -6.26 0.71 -15.67
N PHE A 169 -7.05 0.70 -14.60
CA PHE A 169 -6.81 1.47 -13.39
C PHE A 169 -6.58 0.51 -12.23
N CYS A 170 -5.37 0.51 -11.68
CA CYS A 170 -5.02 -0.24 -10.49
C CYS A 170 -5.14 0.67 -9.27
N LEU A 171 -6.06 0.34 -8.35
CA LEU A 171 -6.22 1.03 -7.08
C LEU A 171 -5.30 0.41 -6.03
N GLY A 172 -4.77 1.24 -5.15
CA GLY A 172 -3.96 0.81 -4.02
C GLY A 172 -3.54 1.99 -3.17
N THR A 173 -2.73 1.75 -2.16
CA THR A 173 -2.25 2.77 -1.23
C THR A 173 -0.77 3.08 -1.48
N ALA A 174 -0.38 4.34 -1.46
CA ALA A 174 1.00 4.81 -1.48
C ALA A 174 1.23 5.88 -0.40
N ASN A 175 2.49 6.34 -0.25
CA ASN A 175 2.83 7.41 0.70
C ASN A 175 2.29 8.79 0.33
N THR A 176 1.98 8.97 -0.93
CA THR A 176 1.53 10.24 -1.49
C THR A 176 0.32 9.97 -2.37
N ASP A 177 -0.62 10.89 -2.34
CA ASP A 177 -1.75 10.89 -3.26
C ASP A 177 -1.22 11.15 -4.66
N THR A 178 -1.26 10.15 -5.52
CA THR A 178 -0.69 10.25 -6.86
C THR A 178 -1.37 9.34 -7.86
N ILE A 179 -1.37 9.77 -9.11
CA ILE A 179 -1.61 8.95 -10.29
C ILE A 179 -0.25 8.66 -10.92
N SER A 180 0.14 7.40 -10.96
CA SER A 180 1.46 7.00 -11.42
C SER A 180 1.40 6.17 -12.68
N THR A 181 2.32 6.46 -13.60
CA THR A 181 2.65 5.61 -14.75
C THR A 181 3.89 4.75 -14.50
N VAL A 182 4.55 4.93 -13.35
CA VAL A 182 5.72 4.15 -12.92
C VAL A 182 5.55 3.76 -11.46
N THR A 183 5.61 2.45 -11.17
CA THR A 183 5.54 1.93 -9.79
C THR A 183 6.69 0.99 -9.47
N GLY A 184 6.92 0.73 -8.19
CA GLY A 184 8.09 0.00 -7.74
C GLY A 184 8.18 -1.45 -8.23
N GLY A 185 9.40 -1.84 -8.60
CA GLY A 185 9.80 -3.23 -8.61
C GLY A 185 10.17 -3.70 -7.20
N PHE A 186 10.40 -4.99 -7.06
CA PHE A 186 10.71 -5.63 -5.79
C PHE A 186 11.85 -6.63 -5.94
N GLU A 187 12.73 -6.69 -4.94
CA GLU A 187 13.75 -7.74 -4.86
C GLU A 187 13.87 -8.28 -3.44
N HIS A 188 13.88 -9.62 -3.31
CA HIS A 188 14.17 -10.35 -2.08
C HIS A 188 15.60 -10.86 -2.12
N ILE A 189 16.44 -10.37 -1.22
CA ILE A 189 17.80 -10.83 -1.00
C ILE A 189 17.86 -11.67 0.27
N SER A 190 18.46 -12.84 0.18
CA SER A 190 18.75 -13.70 1.32
C SER A 190 20.27 -13.82 1.50
N ILE A 191 20.73 -13.44 2.69
CA ILE A 191 22.14 -13.57 3.12
C ILE A 191 22.25 -14.75 4.06
N SER A 192 23.27 -15.58 3.91
CA SER A 192 23.45 -16.75 4.76
C SER A 192 24.92 -17.11 4.99
N LYS A 193 25.21 -17.70 6.17
CA LYS A 193 26.51 -18.25 6.52
C LYS A 193 26.35 -19.34 7.57
N GLU A 194 27.15 -20.38 7.51
CA GLU A 194 27.35 -21.32 8.60
C GLU A 194 28.32 -20.71 9.62
N LEU A 195 27.91 -20.61 10.88
CA LEU A 195 28.66 -19.97 11.95
C LEU A 195 29.42 -21.04 12.75
N SER A 196 30.73 -20.86 12.90
CA SER A 196 31.57 -21.70 13.74
C SER A 196 31.31 -21.40 15.21
N GLN A 197 31.23 -22.43 16.03
CA GLN A 197 31.01 -22.30 17.47
C GLN A 197 32.31 -22.47 18.23
N ALA A 198 32.46 -21.73 19.34
CA ALA A 198 33.57 -21.82 20.29
C ALA A 198 33.04 -21.84 21.74
N GLU A 199 33.86 -22.33 22.68
CA GLU A 199 33.56 -22.11 24.09
C GLU A 199 33.80 -20.64 24.45
N PRO A 200 32.98 -20.03 25.34
CA PRO A 200 33.19 -18.66 25.78
C PRO A 200 34.56 -18.46 26.44
N GLU A 201 35.33 -17.48 26.00
CA GLU A 201 36.58 -17.06 26.65
C GLU A 201 36.32 -16.09 27.80
N TYR A 202 35.20 -15.33 27.71
CA TYR A 202 34.75 -14.38 28.73
C TYR A 202 33.70 -15.01 29.63
N ASN A 203 33.42 -14.34 30.73
CA ASN A 203 32.72 -14.95 31.87
C ASN A 203 31.45 -14.23 32.30
N LYS A 204 30.99 -13.23 31.55
CA LYS A 204 29.79 -12.49 31.90
C LYS A 204 28.93 -12.18 30.66
N ALA A 205 27.69 -12.64 30.67
CA ALA A 205 26.78 -12.50 29.54
C ALA A 205 25.69 -11.47 29.79
N PHE A 206 25.37 -10.73 28.74
CA PHE A 206 24.27 -9.74 28.72
C PHE A 206 23.38 -9.97 27.52
N ARG A 207 22.06 -10.04 27.79
CA ARG A 207 21.03 -9.98 26.76
C ARG A 207 20.62 -8.52 26.54
N ILE A 208 20.71 -8.09 25.29
CA ILE A 208 20.31 -6.75 24.84
C ILE A 208 19.06 -6.93 23.98
N SER A 209 17.97 -6.20 24.32
CA SER A 209 16.69 -6.33 23.62
C SER A 209 16.11 -4.97 23.33
N LEU A 210 15.59 -4.80 22.12
CA LEU A 210 14.81 -3.66 21.67
C LEU A 210 13.49 -4.18 21.15
N VAL A 211 12.38 -3.82 21.78
CA VAL A 211 11.03 -4.36 21.50
C VAL A 211 10.00 -3.25 21.36
N ASN A 212 8.83 -3.60 20.84
CA ASN A 212 7.73 -2.67 20.54
C ASN A 212 8.15 -1.56 19.57
N CYS A 213 9.01 -1.91 18.61
CA CYS A 213 9.30 -1.05 17.47
C CYS A 213 8.10 -1.04 16.51
N PRO A 214 7.88 0.05 15.76
CA PRO A 214 6.79 0.11 14.80
C PRO A 214 6.97 -0.89 13.66
N GLU A 215 5.93 -1.68 13.41
CA GLU A 215 5.82 -2.57 12.26
C GLU A 215 5.18 -1.83 11.09
N ILE A 216 5.91 -1.64 10.02
CA ILE A 216 5.39 -1.03 8.78
C ILE A 216 5.94 -1.82 7.60
N SER A 217 5.03 -2.24 6.72
CA SER A 217 5.42 -2.86 5.46
C SER A 217 5.96 -1.82 4.48
N ILE A 218 7.11 -2.11 3.87
CA ILE A 218 7.67 -1.25 2.82
C ILE A 218 6.90 -1.36 1.50
N THR A 219 6.09 -2.41 1.30
CA THR A 219 5.28 -2.58 0.09
C THR A 219 4.22 -1.49 -0.07
N SER A 220 3.84 -0.83 1.04
CA SER A 220 2.93 0.31 1.04
C SER A 220 3.62 1.66 0.77
N GLY A 221 4.92 1.65 0.39
CA GLY A 221 5.70 2.87 0.21
C GLY A 221 5.99 3.63 1.50
N ARG A 222 5.57 3.12 2.65
CA ARG A 222 5.86 3.70 3.96
C ARG A 222 7.24 3.27 4.45
N HIS A 223 7.84 4.07 5.31
CA HIS A 223 9.17 3.82 5.84
C HIS A 223 9.21 4.04 7.34
N VAL A 224 9.86 3.13 8.05
CA VAL A 224 10.17 3.28 9.48
C VAL A 224 11.61 3.76 9.66
N GLN A 225 11.77 4.84 10.42
CA GLN A 225 13.10 5.36 10.77
C GLN A 225 13.85 4.50 11.80
N LEU A 226 13.13 3.69 12.57
CA LEU A 226 13.68 2.82 13.61
C LEU A 226 13.59 1.35 13.17
N ASN A 227 14.71 0.78 12.74
CA ASN A 227 14.87 -0.67 12.56
C ASN A 227 15.72 -1.20 13.72
N PRO A 228 15.21 -2.15 14.53
CA PRO A 228 15.93 -2.66 15.70
C PRO A 228 17.18 -3.44 15.33
N VAL A 229 17.24 -4.11 14.16
CA VAL A 229 18.44 -4.81 13.66
C VAL A 229 19.58 -3.82 13.46
N LYS A 230 19.32 -2.71 12.78
CA LYS A 230 20.33 -1.65 12.56
C LYS A 230 20.74 -0.97 13.86
N THR A 231 19.78 -0.79 14.78
CA THR A 231 20.07 -0.18 16.09
C THR A 231 21.02 -1.06 16.89
N LEU A 232 20.73 -2.37 17.02
CA LEU A 232 21.60 -3.30 17.74
C LEU A 232 22.93 -3.58 17.01
N GLY A 233 22.92 -3.65 15.67
CA GLY A 233 24.14 -3.71 14.86
C GLY A 233 25.06 -2.51 15.09
N GLY A 234 24.49 -1.31 15.22
CA GLY A 234 25.21 -0.08 15.60
C GLY A 234 25.83 -0.15 17.00
N VAL A 235 25.17 -0.84 17.95
CA VAL A 235 25.74 -1.11 19.28
C VAL A 235 26.99 -1.98 19.17
N LEU A 236 26.93 -3.09 18.44
CA LEU A 236 28.08 -3.99 18.23
C LEU A 236 29.28 -3.22 17.64
N ALA A 237 29.04 -2.43 16.60
CA ALA A 237 30.08 -1.59 15.99
C ALA A 237 30.66 -0.56 16.98
N ASN A 238 29.82 0.03 17.84
CA ASN A 238 30.27 0.98 18.88
C ASN A 238 31.11 0.28 19.97
N LEU A 239 30.72 -0.90 20.41
CA LEU A 239 31.49 -1.71 21.37
C LEU A 239 32.87 -2.01 20.78
N LYS A 240 32.95 -2.51 19.55
CA LYS A 240 34.21 -2.83 18.84
C LYS A 240 35.10 -1.58 18.69
N SER A 241 34.53 -0.43 18.28
CA SER A 241 35.26 0.82 18.04
C SER A 241 35.92 1.38 19.31
N THR A 242 35.46 0.99 20.49
CA THR A 242 35.96 1.43 21.79
C THR A 242 36.91 0.42 22.44
N SER A 243 37.37 -0.57 21.68
CA SER A 243 38.26 -1.64 22.17
C SER A 243 37.69 -2.38 23.38
N LEU A 244 36.37 -2.56 23.41
CA LEU A 244 35.73 -3.52 24.31
C LEU A 244 35.68 -4.84 23.58
N LEU A 245 36.35 -5.83 24.13
CA LEU A 245 36.32 -7.19 23.58
C LEU A 245 35.02 -7.87 24.03
N PHE A 246 34.37 -8.53 23.11
CA PHE A 246 33.15 -9.28 23.35
C PHE A 246 33.00 -10.42 22.37
N GLU A 247 32.24 -11.42 22.77
CA GLU A 247 31.78 -12.52 21.96
C GLU A 247 30.25 -12.39 21.75
N LEU A 248 29.74 -12.99 20.70
CA LEU A 248 28.32 -13.01 20.37
C LEU A 248 27.83 -14.47 20.35
N SER A 249 26.69 -14.74 20.99
CA SER A 249 26.14 -16.10 21.02
C SER A 249 24.85 -16.26 20.22
N ASP A 250 24.04 -15.19 20.15
CA ASP A 250 22.82 -15.17 19.33
C ASP A 250 22.48 -13.76 18.87
N PHE A 251 21.76 -13.68 17.76
CA PHE A 251 21.11 -12.46 17.28
C PHE A 251 19.83 -12.83 16.52
N GLN A 252 18.69 -12.30 16.96
CA GLN A 252 17.37 -12.61 16.43
C GLN A 252 16.59 -11.32 16.19
N ALA A 253 15.86 -11.23 15.06
CA ALA A 253 14.96 -10.12 14.79
C ALA A 253 13.93 -10.46 13.72
N GLY A 254 12.72 -9.94 13.85
CA GLY A 254 11.68 -9.97 12.83
C GLY A 254 11.16 -11.35 12.44
N ASN A 255 10.02 -11.36 11.78
CA ASN A 255 9.38 -12.59 11.31
C ASN A 255 8.96 -12.50 9.84
N GLU A 256 8.93 -11.28 9.25
CA GLU A 256 8.41 -11.03 7.92
C GLU A 256 9.41 -10.23 7.08
N LEU A 257 9.57 -10.63 5.82
CA LEU A 257 10.50 -10.05 4.87
C LEU A 257 10.27 -8.56 4.60
N THR A 258 9.02 -8.20 4.36
CA THR A 258 8.64 -6.85 3.89
C THR A 258 8.27 -5.90 5.02
N VAL A 259 8.17 -6.40 6.25
CA VAL A 259 7.78 -5.63 7.43
C VAL A 259 9.01 -5.29 8.27
N SER A 260 9.08 -4.05 8.74
CA SER A 260 10.10 -3.65 9.70
C SER A 260 9.94 -4.45 10.99
N PRO A 261 11.01 -5.05 11.54
CA PRO A 261 10.91 -5.83 12.77
C PRO A 261 10.36 -5.03 13.96
N SER A 262 9.40 -5.61 14.69
CA SER A 262 8.94 -5.06 15.98
C SER A 262 9.93 -5.29 17.11
N SER A 263 10.85 -6.24 16.94
CA SER A 263 11.84 -6.55 17.98
C SER A 263 13.15 -7.07 17.40
N ALA A 264 14.21 -6.87 18.16
CA ALA A 264 15.48 -7.55 18.00
C ALA A 264 16.10 -7.84 19.37
N ALA A 265 16.83 -8.94 19.47
CA ALA A 265 17.58 -9.30 20.68
C ALA A 265 18.90 -9.98 20.31
N MET A 266 19.92 -9.76 21.12
CA MET A 266 21.22 -10.39 20.99
C MET A 266 21.84 -10.67 22.36
N THR A 267 22.72 -11.68 22.44
CA THR A 267 23.46 -12.00 23.67
C THR A 267 24.96 -11.83 23.45
N ASN A 268 25.53 -10.90 24.21
CA ASN A 268 26.97 -10.60 24.21
C ASN A 268 27.62 -11.17 25.46
N VAL A 269 28.82 -11.74 25.31
CA VAL A 269 29.67 -12.20 26.42
C VAL A 269 30.90 -11.31 26.51
N ILE A 270 31.20 -10.81 27.70
CA ILE A 270 32.32 -9.88 27.96
C ILE A 270 33.13 -10.33 29.17
N ASN A 271 34.32 -9.77 29.33
CA ASN A 271 35.05 -9.94 30.55
C ASN A 271 34.39 -9.20 31.71
N ASP A 272 34.22 -9.81 32.88
CA ASP A 272 33.64 -9.19 34.06
C ASP A 272 34.29 -7.85 34.44
N SER A 273 35.65 -7.72 34.24
CA SER A 273 36.36 -6.46 34.45
C SER A 273 35.91 -5.32 33.55
N ASP A 274 35.25 -5.58 32.43
CA ASP A 274 34.75 -4.59 31.47
C ASP A 274 33.30 -4.20 31.69
N THR A 275 32.61 -4.79 32.69
CA THR A 275 31.17 -4.55 32.99
C THR A 275 30.86 -3.07 33.09
N ALA A 276 31.58 -2.29 33.88
CA ALA A 276 31.29 -0.85 34.05
C ALA A 276 31.46 -0.04 32.74
N LYS A 277 32.38 -0.45 31.87
CA LYS A 277 32.56 0.17 30.55
C LYS A 277 31.43 -0.20 29.61
N PHE A 278 30.98 -1.43 29.61
CA PHE A 278 29.87 -1.94 28.85
C PHE A 278 28.57 -1.26 29.25
N GLU A 279 28.19 -1.27 30.55
CA GLU A 279 26.96 -0.64 31.06
C GLU A 279 26.88 0.85 30.73
N ARG A 280 28.00 1.59 30.84
CA ARG A 280 28.04 2.99 30.45
C ARG A 280 27.75 3.17 28.94
N LYS A 281 28.22 2.27 28.07
CA LYS A 281 27.95 2.30 26.63
C LYS A 281 26.51 1.98 26.34
N MET A 282 25.96 0.96 27.01
CA MET A 282 24.56 0.59 26.88
C MET A 282 23.62 1.71 27.32
N LYS A 283 23.89 2.29 28.50
CA LYS A 283 23.11 3.44 28.99
C LYS A 283 23.07 4.58 27.98
N ASN A 284 24.21 4.96 27.43
CA ASN A 284 24.28 6.02 26.41
C ASN A 284 23.52 5.63 25.11
N SER A 285 23.50 4.35 24.74
CA SER A 285 22.74 3.88 23.59
C SER A 285 21.25 3.96 23.83
N VAL A 286 20.80 3.50 24.98
CA VAL A 286 19.39 3.55 25.42
C VAL A 286 18.90 4.99 25.46
N GLU A 287 19.63 5.90 26.09
CA GLU A 287 19.30 7.33 26.18
C GLU A 287 19.11 7.94 24.79
N LYS A 288 20.03 7.71 23.85
CA LYS A 288 19.94 8.24 22.48
C LYS A 288 18.72 7.71 21.71
N VAL A 289 18.36 6.44 21.87
CA VAL A 289 17.21 5.87 21.23
C VAL A 289 15.93 6.45 21.80
N TYR A 290 15.83 6.59 23.13
CA TYR A 290 14.68 7.19 23.77
C TYR A 290 14.53 8.69 23.46
N GLU A 291 15.61 9.47 23.49
CA GLU A 291 15.59 10.89 23.10
C GLU A 291 15.02 11.09 21.68
N LYS A 292 15.32 10.16 20.77
CA LYS A 292 14.90 10.28 19.37
C LYS A 292 13.51 9.75 19.08
N TYR A 293 13.08 8.68 19.78
CA TYR A 293 11.93 7.88 19.33
C TYR A 293 10.83 7.72 20.38
N HIS A 294 11.10 7.93 21.69
CA HIS A 294 10.14 7.57 22.74
C HIS A 294 8.88 8.45 22.73
N GLU A 295 8.98 9.72 22.33
CA GLU A 295 7.81 10.59 22.19
C GLU A 295 6.84 10.06 21.11
N LYS A 296 7.39 9.54 20.02
CA LYS A 296 6.59 8.98 18.91
C LYS A 296 6.12 7.55 19.18
N TYR A 297 6.92 6.77 19.92
CA TYR A 297 6.65 5.36 20.23
C TYR A 297 6.77 5.11 21.72
N PRO A 298 5.73 5.46 22.52
CA PRO A 298 5.79 5.40 24.00
C PRO A 298 5.98 3.99 24.56
N GLU A 299 5.51 2.96 23.81
CA GLU A 299 5.64 1.55 24.20
C GLU A 299 7.03 0.96 23.93
N LEU A 300 7.91 1.71 23.24
CA LEU A 300 9.27 1.27 22.92
C LEU A 300 10.03 0.91 24.20
N ALA A 301 10.60 -0.30 24.23
CA ALA A 301 11.41 -0.74 25.36
C ALA A 301 12.79 -1.21 24.88
N TYR A 302 13.84 -0.56 25.40
CA TYR A 302 15.23 -0.89 25.12
C TYR A 302 15.92 -1.26 26.42
N THR A 303 16.26 -2.55 26.56
CA THR A 303 16.79 -3.11 27.81
C THR A 303 18.11 -3.84 27.58
N TYR A 304 18.92 -3.95 28.63
CA TYR A 304 20.03 -4.88 28.72
C TYR A 304 20.06 -5.46 30.14
N GLU A 305 20.23 -6.75 30.23
CA GLU A 305 20.21 -7.48 31.49
C GLU A 305 21.28 -8.56 31.52
N GLU A 306 21.83 -8.82 32.68
CA GLU A 306 22.75 -9.95 32.90
C GLU A 306 21.99 -11.27 32.80
N VAL A 307 22.52 -12.22 32.04
CA VAL A 307 21.95 -13.56 31.85
C VAL A 307 22.96 -14.63 32.12
N ASP A 308 22.50 -15.88 32.20
CA ASP A 308 23.39 -17.03 32.34
C ASP A 308 24.35 -17.11 31.15
N LEU A 309 25.60 -17.55 31.43
CA LEU A 309 26.62 -17.71 30.41
C LEU A 309 26.17 -18.77 29.39
N PRO A 310 26.12 -18.47 28.09
CA PRO A 310 25.76 -19.44 27.05
C PRO A 310 26.79 -20.57 26.99
N SER A 311 26.35 -21.74 26.55
CA SER A 311 27.24 -22.91 26.38
C SER A 311 28.24 -22.76 25.23
N SER A 312 27.93 -21.90 24.26
CA SER A 312 28.81 -21.59 23.12
C SER A 312 28.58 -20.14 22.63
N VAL A 313 29.60 -19.62 21.97
CA VAL A 313 29.62 -18.34 21.27
C VAL A 313 30.07 -18.55 19.82
N PHE A 314 29.84 -17.59 18.95
CA PHE A 314 30.40 -17.63 17.59
C PHE A 314 31.91 -17.42 17.65
N ALA A 315 32.64 -18.09 16.76
CA ALA A 315 34.06 -17.87 16.60
C ALA A 315 34.36 -16.38 16.35
N GLU A 316 35.56 -15.93 16.78
CA GLU A 316 35.98 -14.53 16.68
C GLU A 316 35.80 -13.97 15.26
N GLU A 317 36.27 -14.72 14.24
CA GLU A 317 36.16 -14.32 12.84
C GLU A 317 34.69 -14.14 12.39
N ASP A 318 33.80 -15.05 12.78
CA ASP A 318 32.35 -14.95 12.44
C ASP A 318 31.68 -13.80 13.18
N THR A 319 32.06 -13.56 14.44
CA THR A 319 31.60 -12.38 15.20
C THR A 319 32.06 -11.09 14.51
N GLU A 320 33.31 -10.99 14.08
CA GLU A 320 33.86 -9.83 13.38
C GLU A 320 33.17 -9.57 12.05
N ASN A 321 32.94 -10.62 11.25
CA ASN A 321 32.23 -10.56 9.98
C ASN A 321 30.78 -10.12 10.18
N LEU A 322 30.08 -10.66 11.18
CA LEU A 322 28.70 -10.28 11.49
C LEU A 322 28.59 -8.80 11.93
N VAL A 323 29.51 -8.33 12.79
CA VAL A 323 29.57 -6.92 13.18
C VAL A 323 29.80 -6.00 11.97
N SER A 324 30.71 -6.38 11.09
CA SER A 324 31.02 -5.63 9.87
C SER A 324 29.82 -5.59 8.92
N LEU A 325 29.17 -6.73 8.74
CA LEU A 325 27.95 -6.87 7.93
C LEU A 325 26.82 -5.97 8.46
N MET A 326 26.49 -6.07 9.76
CA MET A 326 25.42 -5.27 10.38
C MET A 326 25.69 -3.77 10.34
N TYR A 327 26.95 -3.37 10.38
CA TYR A 327 27.33 -1.96 10.27
C TYR A 327 27.15 -1.44 8.84
N THR A 328 27.58 -2.21 7.84
CA THR A 328 27.63 -1.78 6.43
C THR A 328 26.30 -1.94 5.70
N LEU A 329 25.52 -3.00 5.95
CA LEU A 329 24.20 -3.15 5.34
C LEU A 329 23.35 -1.90 5.55
N PHE A 330 22.83 -1.34 4.49
CA PHE A 330 21.94 -0.21 4.54
C PHE A 330 20.50 -0.67 4.90
N ASN A 331 19.70 0.19 5.52
CA ASN A 331 18.29 -0.03 5.79
C ASN A 331 17.56 1.31 5.83
N GLY A 332 16.48 1.43 5.12
CA GLY A 332 15.66 2.63 5.10
C GLY A 332 15.51 3.24 3.71
N ILE A 333 15.26 4.54 3.67
CA ILE A 333 15.13 5.27 2.41
C ILE A 333 16.51 5.36 1.77
N TYR A 334 16.65 4.74 0.60
CA TYR A 334 17.90 4.77 -0.16
C TYR A 334 17.96 6.02 -1.05
N HIS A 335 16.84 6.37 -1.69
CA HIS A 335 16.79 7.51 -2.58
C HIS A 335 15.45 8.26 -2.53
N ARG A 336 15.54 9.58 -2.73
CA ARG A 336 14.40 10.48 -3.00
C ARG A 336 14.69 11.28 -4.27
N ASP A 337 13.64 11.55 -5.05
CA ASP A 337 13.76 12.47 -6.18
C ASP A 337 13.89 13.95 -5.75
N GLU A 338 13.94 14.85 -6.72
CA GLU A 338 14.07 16.29 -6.48
C GLU A 338 12.86 16.90 -5.75
N GLU A 339 11.68 16.30 -5.91
CA GLU A 339 10.43 16.65 -5.25
C GLU A 339 10.33 16.09 -3.83
N GLY A 340 11.24 15.19 -3.44
CA GLY A 340 11.30 14.54 -2.14
C GLY A 340 10.50 13.24 -2.04
N THR A 341 9.95 12.75 -3.14
CA THR A 341 9.25 11.45 -3.20
C THR A 341 10.23 10.31 -3.01
N ILE A 342 9.83 9.28 -2.25
CA ILE A 342 10.64 8.08 -2.05
C ILE A 342 10.63 7.27 -3.35
N THR A 343 11.80 7.09 -3.95
CA THR A 343 11.99 6.30 -5.18
C THR A 343 12.73 4.98 -4.96
N ALA A 344 13.43 4.83 -3.82
CA ALA A 344 14.01 3.56 -3.42
C ALA A 344 14.05 3.41 -1.90
N VAL A 345 13.71 2.21 -1.40
CA VAL A 345 13.70 1.86 0.01
C VAL A 345 14.16 0.42 0.20
N THR A 346 14.86 0.17 1.32
CA THR A 346 15.30 -1.18 1.70
C THR A 346 14.84 -1.50 3.11
N ASN A 347 14.60 -2.78 3.40
CA ASN A 347 14.24 -3.24 4.73
C ASN A 347 14.95 -4.54 5.06
N ILE A 348 15.64 -4.56 6.20
CA ILE A 348 16.08 -5.81 6.83
C ILE A 348 14.88 -6.33 7.62
N GLY A 349 14.17 -7.30 7.05
CA GLY A 349 12.92 -7.82 7.60
C GLY A 349 13.14 -8.88 8.66
N THR A 350 14.10 -9.80 8.44
CA THR A 350 14.42 -10.87 9.38
C THR A 350 15.92 -11.01 9.59
N LEU A 351 16.29 -11.46 10.79
CA LEU A 351 17.64 -11.91 11.13
C LEU A 351 17.55 -13.05 12.11
N SER A 352 18.25 -14.14 11.84
CA SER A 352 18.35 -15.31 12.72
C SER A 352 19.74 -15.90 12.70
N THR A 353 20.22 -16.34 13.86
CA THR A 353 21.45 -17.11 14.02
C THR A 353 21.21 -18.50 14.62
N ASN A 354 19.98 -19.03 14.46
CA ASN A 354 19.58 -20.33 14.97
C ASN A 354 20.38 -21.48 14.32
N ASP A 355 20.58 -22.55 15.04
CA ASP A 355 21.25 -23.78 14.57
C ASP A 355 22.63 -23.52 13.92
N SER A 356 23.38 -22.53 14.43
CA SER A 356 24.65 -22.10 13.86
C SER A 356 24.56 -21.61 12.40
N GLN A 357 23.38 -21.15 12.00
CA GLN A 357 23.13 -20.62 10.67
C GLN A 357 22.73 -19.15 10.77
N LEU A 358 23.57 -18.25 10.23
CA LEU A 358 23.14 -16.88 9.93
C LEU A 358 22.17 -16.89 8.75
N ARG A 359 21.02 -16.23 8.94
CA ARG A 359 20.07 -15.93 7.86
C ARG A 359 19.59 -14.50 8.04
N ILE A 360 19.64 -13.72 6.97
CA ILE A 360 19.11 -12.37 6.91
C ILE A 360 18.31 -12.26 5.63
N ASP A 361 17.06 -11.83 5.73
CA ASP A 361 16.25 -11.54 4.57
C ASP A 361 16.00 -10.03 4.46
N ILE A 362 16.26 -9.51 3.26
CA ILE A 362 16.20 -8.09 2.93
C ILE A 362 15.26 -7.93 1.75
N SER A 363 14.40 -6.93 1.83
CA SER A 363 13.57 -6.50 0.71
C SER A 363 14.02 -5.13 0.20
N ILE A 364 13.98 -4.98 -1.12
CA ILE A 364 14.24 -3.73 -1.85
C ILE A 364 12.99 -3.40 -2.65
N ILE A 365 12.55 -2.15 -2.63
CA ILE A 365 11.56 -1.61 -3.56
C ILE A 365 12.13 -0.34 -4.17
N SER A 366 12.08 -0.26 -5.50
CA SER A 366 12.52 0.93 -6.24
C SER A 366 11.61 1.18 -7.43
N SER A 367 11.31 2.45 -7.71
CA SER A 367 10.65 2.88 -8.96
C SER A 367 11.64 3.11 -10.12
N ASP A 368 12.91 2.75 -9.92
CA ASP A 368 13.97 2.81 -10.92
C ASP A 368 14.70 1.47 -10.98
N GLU A 369 14.65 0.80 -12.14
CA GLU A 369 15.23 -0.52 -12.34
C GLU A 369 16.77 -0.50 -12.21
N SER A 370 17.43 0.56 -12.68
CA SER A 370 18.88 0.68 -12.56
C SER A 370 19.33 0.88 -11.12
N MET A 371 18.57 1.67 -10.37
CA MET A 371 18.83 1.88 -8.95
C MET A 371 18.61 0.61 -8.13
N MET A 372 17.59 -0.18 -8.45
CA MET A 372 17.37 -1.48 -7.80
C MET A 372 18.55 -2.42 -8.06
N GLN A 373 19.09 -2.42 -9.27
CA GLN A 373 20.27 -3.18 -9.62
C GLN A 373 21.51 -2.70 -8.84
N ASP A 374 21.73 -1.37 -8.77
CA ASP A 374 22.87 -0.78 -8.07
C ASP A 374 22.85 -1.15 -6.56
N ILE A 375 21.68 -1.11 -5.92
CA ILE A 375 21.51 -1.53 -4.52
C ILE A 375 21.85 -3.01 -4.34
N SER A 376 21.39 -3.87 -5.25
CA SER A 376 21.64 -5.30 -5.23
C SER A 376 23.14 -5.60 -5.34
N GLU A 377 23.84 -4.94 -6.29
CA GLU A 377 25.30 -5.07 -6.49
C GLU A 377 26.12 -4.54 -5.29
N GLU A 378 25.65 -3.46 -4.64
CA GLU A 378 26.26 -2.97 -3.40
C GLU A 378 26.15 -4.02 -2.28
N TYR A 379 24.98 -4.65 -2.11
CA TYR A 379 24.79 -5.70 -1.11
C TYR A 379 25.61 -6.96 -1.41
N GLU A 380 25.70 -7.37 -2.66
CA GLU A 380 26.56 -8.48 -3.08
C GLU A 380 28.05 -8.20 -2.74
N THR A 381 28.50 -6.97 -3.01
CA THR A 381 29.87 -6.54 -2.66
C THR A 381 30.11 -6.58 -1.16
N ILE A 382 29.18 -6.05 -0.35
CA ILE A 382 29.26 -6.10 1.13
C ILE A 382 29.32 -7.54 1.62
N CYS A 383 28.48 -8.42 1.07
CA CYS A 383 28.46 -9.85 1.41
C CYS A 383 29.81 -10.53 1.11
N GLY A 384 30.39 -10.22 -0.05
CA GLY A 384 31.71 -10.72 -0.42
C GLY A 384 32.83 -10.28 0.54
N LEU A 385 32.77 -9.01 1.00
CA LEU A 385 33.73 -8.49 1.98
C LEU A 385 33.57 -9.07 3.38
N CYS A 386 32.38 -9.51 3.75
CA CYS A 386 32.06 -10.09 5.05
C CYS A 386 32.01 -11.60 5.04
N ASP A 387 32.49 -12.27 3.98
CA ASP A 387 32.51 -13.73 3.82
C ASP A 387 31.15 -14.38 4.10
N VAL A 388 30.09 -13.83 3.57
CA VAL A 388 28.73 -14.38 3.63
C VAL A 388 28.18 -14.61 2.23
N LYS A 389 27.25 -15.57 2.09
CA LYS A 389 26.62 -15.90 0.81
C LYS A 389 25.48 -14.91 0.53
N PHE A 390 25.50 -14.33 -0.66
CA PHE A 390 24.43 -13.51 -1.21
C PHE A 390 23.58 -14.33 -2.19
N ASN A 391 22.26 -14.17 -2.15
CA ASN A 391 21.36 -14.84 -3.08
C ASN A 391 20.09 -14.01 -3.29
N VAL A 392 19.79 -13.67 -4.53
CA VAL A 392 18.50 -13.11 -4.92
C VAL A 392 17.48 -14.26 -5.02
N LYS A 393 16.47 -14.23 -4.20
CA LYS A 393 15.42 -15.25 -4.12
C LYS A 393 14.28 -14.98 -5.07
N GLU A 394 13.90 -13.71 -5.18
CA GLU A 394 12.75 -13.27 -5.95
C GLU A 394 13.02 -11.86 -6.49
N ARG A 395 12.55 -11.57 -7.69
CA ARG A 395 12.62 -10.24 -8.29
C ARG A 395 11.42 -9.99 -9.19
N TYR A 396 10.77 -8.86 -8.97
CA TYR A 396 9.75 -8.30 -9.85
C TYR A 396 10.26 -6.98 -10.42
N PRO A 397 10.21 -6.78 -11.75
CA PRO A 397 10.72 -5.56 -12.38
C PRO A 397 9.86 -4.35 -12.00
N VAL A 398 10.41 -3.18 -12.21
CA VAL A 398 9.67 -1.92 -12.14
C VAL A 398 8.55 -1.93 -13.19
N TYR A 399 7.33 -1.52 -12.80
CA TYR A 399 6.33 -1.14 -13.77
C TYR A 399 6.71 0.22 -14.36
N ASP A 400 6.97 0.28 -15.64
CA ASP A 400 7.23 1.52 -16.40
C ASP A 400 6.30 1.63 -17.60
N GLY A 401 5.17 2.30 -17.41
CA GLY A 401 4.22 2.63 -18.49
C GLY A 401 4.56 3.92 -19.22
N SER A 402 5.60 4.67 -18.81
CA SER A 402 5.97 5.95 -19.42
C SER A 402 6.41 5.82 -20.88
N THR A 403 6.92 4.65 -21.25
CA THR A 403 7.34 4.32 -22.62
C THR A 403 6.20 3.83 -23.52
N ASN A 404 5.03 3.53 -22.96
CA ASN A 404 3.85 3.08 -23.69
C ASN A 404 2.98 4.30 -24.10
N PRO A 405 2.85 4.59 -25.43
CA PRO A 405 2.05 5.73 -25.88
C PRO A 405 0.59 5.68 -25.42
N GLN A 406 -0.02 4.49 -25.31
CA GLN A 406 -1.40 4.33 -24.88
C GLN A 406 -1.57 4.66 -23.38
N THR A 407 -0.56 4.37 -22.56
CA THR A 407 -0.54 4.79 -21.15
C THR A 407 -0.46 6.32 -21.04
N ALA A 408 0.35 6.97 -21.88
CA ALA A 408 0.42 8.43 -21.91
C ALA A 408 -0.92 9.06 -22.35
N GLU A 409 -1.59 8.49 -23.36
CA GLU A 409 -2.92 8.93 -23.79
C GLU A 409 -3.96 8.73 -22.68
N LEU A 410 -3.92 7.58 -22.00
CA LEU A 410 -4.80 7.30 -20.86
C LEU A 410 -4.58 8.31 -19.73
N PHE A 411 -3.33 8.59 -19.38
CA PHE A 411 -3.00 9.57 -18.35
C PHE A 411 -3.55 10.97 -18.70
N LEU A 412 -3.34 11.42 -19.93
CA LEU A 412 -3.82 12.74 -20.38
C LEU A 412 -5.36 12.83 -20.38
N SER A 413 -6.05 11.79 -20.86
CA SER A 413 -7.52 11.76 -20.85
C SER A 413 -8.09 11.72 -19.45
N TYR A 414 -7.45 10.99 -18.53
CA TYR A 414 -7.84 10.97 -17.12
C TYR A 414 -7.56 12.31 -16.43
N ALA A 415 -6.41 12.93 -16.72
CA ALA A 415 -6.06 14.25 -16.20
C ALA A 415 -7.06 15.34 -16.65
N GLU A 416 -7.57 15.27 -17.88
CA GLU A 416 -8.64 16.15 -18.36
C GLU A 416 -9.94 15.93 -17.58
N ALA A 417 -10.32 14.67 -17.33
CA ALA A 417 -11.51 14.37 -16.54
C ALA A 417 -11.38 14.85 -15.07
N TYR A 418 -10.19 14.68 -14.50
CA TYR A 418 -9.87 15.20 -13.16
C TYR A 418 -9.99 16.72 -13.10
N TRP A 419 -9.40 17.43 -14.06
CA TRP A 419 -9.53 18.88 -14.20
C TRP A 419 -10.98 19.34 -14.31
N ASN A 420 -11.78 18.65 -15.14
CA ASN A 420 -13.18 18.97 -15.34
C ASN A 420 -14.01 18.73 -14.07
N PHE A 421 -13.74 17.65 -13.34
CA PHE A 421 -14.46 17.33 -12.10
C PHE A 421 -14.11 18.30 -10.97
N THR A 422 -12.83 18.65 -10.81
CA THR A 422 -12.36 19.53 -9.72
C THR A 422 -12.56 21.03 -10.02
N GLY A 423 -12.91 21.37 -11.25
CA GLY A 423 -13.05 22.77 -11.67
C GLY A 423 -11.71 23.49 -11.87
N GLY A 424 -10.62 22.75 -12.11
CA GLY A 424 -9.34 23.34 -12.51
C GLY A 424 -8.10 22.87 -11.75
N ASP A 425 -8.18 21.85 -10.90
CA ASP A 425 -7.02 21.30 -10.25
C ASP A 425 -6.25 20.35 -11.18
N THR A 426 -4.93 20.37 -11.08
CA THR A 426 -4.07 19.42 -11.80
C THR A 426 -3.98 18.11 -11.07
N VAL A 427 -4.02 17.00 -11.81
CA VAL A 427 -3.84 15.68 -11.23
C VAL A 427 -2.45 15.55 -10.60
N PRO A 428 -2.34 15.12 -9.34
CA PRO A 428 -1.04 14.86 -8.74
C PRO A 428 -0.39 13.65 -9.43
N SER A 429 0.84 13.80 -9.89
CA SER A 429 1.57 12.74 -10.57
C SER A 429 2.99 12.62 -10.04
N ALA A 430 3.40 11.40 -9.68
CA ALA A 430 4.76 11.08 -9.27
C ALA A 430 5.06 9.59 -9.50
N ASN A 431 6.34 9.27 -9.68
CA ASN A 431 6.81 7.88 -9.61
C ASN A 431 6.76 7.43 -8.15
N THR A 432 6.36 6.20 -7.89
CA THR A 432 6.22 5.71 -6.52
C THR A 432 6.93 4.37 -6.31
N ALA A 433 7.74 4.29 -5.25
CA ALA A 433 8.37 3.04 -4.81
C ALA A 433 7.38 2.19 -4.01
N VAL A 434 6.35 1.69 -4.69
CA VAL A 434 5.32 0.80 -4.13
C VAL A 434 5.16 -0.39 -5.07
N LEU A 435 5.19 -1.61 -4.54
CA LEU A 435 4.88 -2.81 -5.32
C LEU A 435 3.37 -2.87 -5.57
N THR A 436 2.97 -2.80 -6.84
CA THR A 436 1.57 -2.74 -7.24
C THR A 436 1.20 -3.90 -8.17
N ASN A 437 -0.10 -4.06 -8.42
CA ASN A 437 -0.59 -5.02 -9.40
C ASN A 437 -0.20 -4.66 -10.85
N CYS A 438 0.23 -3.41 -11.11
CA CYS A 438 0.67 -2.95 -12.43
C CYS A 438 1.85 -3.76 -12.96
N THR A 439 2.84 -4.06 -12.11
CA THR A 439 4.01 -4.90 -12.44
C THR A 439 3.60 -6.25 -13.01
N PHE A 440 2.67 -6.93 -12.34
CA PHE A 440 2.21 -8.28 -12.75
C PHE A 440 1.35 -8.24 -14.00
N LEU A 441 0.55 -7.19 -14.18
CA LEU A 441 -0.22 -6.99 -15.41
C LEU A 441 0.68 -6.74 -16.61
N GLN A 442 1.69 -5.88 -16.46
CA GLN A 442 2.67 -5.60 -17.53
C GLN A 442 3.42 -6.86 -17.94
N GLN A 443 3.82 -7.72 -17.00
CA GLN A 443 4.45 -9.00 -17.30
C GLN A 443 3.54 -9.94 -18.11
N LYS A 444 2.23 -9.89 -17.89
CA LYS A 444 1.25 -10.71 -18.60
C LYS A 444 0.87 -10.11 -19.96
N ASN A 445 0.87 -8.78 -20.08
CA ASN A 445 0.59 -8.06 -21.33
C ASN A 445 1.23 -6.66 -21.29
N GLU A 446 2.39 -6.52 -21.94
CA GLU A 446 3.16 -5.28 -22.01
C GLU A 446 2.46 -4.12 -22.75
N GLN A 447 1.42 -4.42 -23.54
CA GLN A 447 0.71 -3.41 -24.31
C GLN A 447 -0.45 -2.77 -23.59
N LEU A 448 -0.85 -3.29 -22.43
CA LEU A 448 -1.95 -2.70 -21.66
C LEU A 448 -1.60 -1.29 -21.19
N PRO A 449 -2.45 -0.29 -21.45
CA PRO A 449 -2.33 1.02 -20.82
C PRO A 449 -2.81 0.92 -19.37
N ILE A 450 -1.90 1.15 -18.42
CA ILE A 450 -2.19 0.98 -17.00
C ILE A 450 -1.85 2.27 -16.25
N LEU A 451 -2.75 2.71 -15.37
CA LEU A 451 -2.50 3.75 -14.37
C LEU A 451 -2.60 3.15 -12.97
N PHE A 452 -1.68 3.50 -12.11
CA PHE A 452 -1.81 3.29 -10.68
C PHE A 452 -2.45 4.52 -10.03
N CYS A 453 -3.51 4.31 -9.24
CA CYS A 453 -4.22 5.34 -8.50
C CYS A 453 -4.03 5.09 -7.00
N SER A 454 -3.28 5.97 -6.33
CA SER A 454 -3.12 5.92 -4.88
C SER A 454 -4.36 6.47 -4.19
N ILE A 455 -5.06 5.63 -3.43
CA ILE A 455 -6.28 5.97 -2.72
C ILE A 455 -5.98 6.31 -1.26
N SER A 456 -6.52 7.43 -0.79
CA SER A 456 -6.52 7.86 0.61
C SER A 456 -7.89 8.39 1.00
N GLU A 457 -8.15 8.57 2.29
CA GLU A 457 -9.38 9.21 2.79
C GLU A 457 -9.55 10.63 2.24
N GLU A 458 -8.45 11.33 1.94
CA GLU A 458 -8.46 12.72 1.50
C GLU A 458 -8.78 12.86 -0.01
N ASN A 459 -8.37 11.87 -0.83
CA ASN A 459 -8.46 11.98 -2.29
C ASN A 459 -9.50 11.05 -2.94
N ILE A 460 -10.01 10.05 -2.23
CA ILE A 460 -10.88 9.00 -2.80
C ILE A 460 -12.10 9.56 -3.54
N GLN A 461 -12.75 10.57 -2.97
CA GLN A 461 -13.92 11.20 -3.57
C GLN A 461 -13.57 11.89 -4.90
N THR A 462 -12.46 12.62 -4.93
CA THR A 462 -11.97 13.33 -6.12
C THR A 462 -11.57 12.35 -7.21
N LEU A 463 -10.84 11.30 -6.88
CA LEU A 463 -10.43 10.28 -7.85
C LEU A 463 -11.63 9.50 -8.40
N LEU A 464 -12.61 9.18 -7.55
CA LEU A 464 -13.84 8.52 -7.97
C LEU A 464 -14.64 9.41 -8.92
N GLY A 465 -14.80 10.70 -8.60
CA GLY A 465 -15.49 11.66 -9.45
C GLY A 465 -14.82 11.84 -10.81
N ALA A 466 -13.48 11.92 -10.81
CA ALA A 466 -12.69 11.95 -12.03
C ALA A 466 -12.83 10.66 -12.86
N PHE A 467 -12.85 9.49 -12.20
CA PHE A 467 -13.05 8.20 -12.89
C PHE A 467 -14.45 8.12 -13.53
N VAL A 468 -15.51 8.49 -12.80
CA VAL A 468 -16.88 8.47 -13.32
C VAL A 468 -17.01 9.46 -14.49
N THR A 469 -16.43 10.65 -14.38
CA THR A 469 -16.37 11.65 -15.45
C THR A 469 -15.59 11.14 -16.67
N TRP A 470 -14.45 10.48 -16.46
CA TRP A 470 -13.64 9.88 -17.52
C TRP A 470 -14.39 8.74 -18.23
N ALA A 471 -15.12 7.92 -17.48
CA ALA A 471 -15.87 6.79 -18.01
C ALA A 471 -17.11 7.20 -18.82
N ASP A 472 -17.66 8.40 -18.58
CA ASP A 472 -18.81 8.93 -19.32
C ASP A 472 -18.42 9.32 -20.76
N ARG A 473 -19.02 8.69 -21.74
CA ARG A 473 -18.78 8.92 -23.17
C ARG A 473 -19.75 9.90 -23.80
N GLY A 474 -20.55 10.59 -22.96
CA GLY A 474 -21.58 11.53 -23.37
C GLY A 474 -22.90 10.88 -23.80
N GLU A 475 -23.93 11.72 -23.93
CA GLU A 475 -25.23 11.29 -24.47
C GLU A 475 -25.12 11.05 -25.98
N PRO A 476 -25.99 10.16 -26.55
CA PRO A 476 -26.07 9.97 -28.00
C PRO A 476 -26.41 11.31 -28.70
N GLU A 477 -25.66 11.62 -29.75
CA GLU A 477 -26.02 12.74 -30.61
C GLU A 477 -27.46 12.57 -31.13
N LYS A 478 -28.31 13.60 -30.89
CA LYS A 478 -29.73 13.61 -31.25
C LYS A 478 -29.95 13.77 -32.75
#